data_075131e2975b906d5039db5fd39e7e9b
#
_entry.id   075131e2975b906d5039db5fd39e7e9b
#
_cell.length_a   1.000
_cell.length_b   1.000
_cell.length_c   1.000
_cell.angle_alpha   90.00
_cell.angle_beta   90.00
_cell.angle_gamma   90.00
#
_symmetry.space_group_name_H-M   'P 1'
#
loop_
_entity.id
_entity.type
_entity.pdbx_description
1 polymer ?
#
loop_
_entity_poly.entity_id
_entity_poly.type
_entity_poly.pdbx_seq_one_letter_code
_entity_poly.pdbx_strand_id
1 'polypeptide(L)'
;MESYKLVHQLLNLVEQFEKDNASAKMSIQGFAGFLVNHLEKDTPAAAAPDIRFGKNEKQAQDLAYQIDNSIARLFIYMSRYAKSYVKKALDGTPLQTAEDFTCLAILLTHDNMSKGDLISRNLQEKTSGTEVIRRLINADLVMQWDDDKDKRGKRISITETGRQLLYKVFGDMDHVGQIITGDLSLSEKLVLQHLLQKLESFHYQQHEQKTITSKADLLEFTKSIA
;
A
#
# COMPACT_ATOMS: atom_id res chain seq x y z
N MET A 1 34.92 7.91 -20.44
CA MET A 1 34.18 8.22 -21.68
C MET A 1 32.70 7.75 -21.65
N GLU A 2 32.31 6.82 -20.82
CA GLU A 2 30.88 6.39 -20.71
C GLU A 2 29.99 7.47 -20.09
N SER A 3 30.50 8.22 -19.10
CA SER A 3 29.74 9.31 -18.47
C SER A 3 29.31 10.40 -19.46
N TYR A 4 30.12 10.74 -20.45
CA TYR A 4 29.77 11.71 -21.48
C TYR A 4 28.65 11.20 -22.41
N LYS A 5 28.66 9.93 -22.75
CA LYS A 5 27.55 9.30 -23.51
C LYS A 5 26.23 9.36 -22.74
N LEU A 6 26.30 9.04 -21.46
CA LEU A 6 25.11 9.11 -20.61
C LEU A 6 24.54 10.53 -20.46
N VAL A 7 25.43 11.53 -20.26
CA VAL A 7 25.02 12.95 -20.20
C VAL A 7 24.36 13.38 -21.52
N HIS A 8 24.93 12.98 -22.66
CA HIS A 8 24.37 13.32 -23.96
C HIS A 8 22.99 12.67 -24.18
N GLN A 9 22.84 11.41 -23.78
CA GLN A 9 21.54 10.73 -23.81
C GLN A 9 20.51 11.43 -22.93
N LEU A 10 20.90 11.83 -21.70
CA LEU A 10 20.00 12.56 -20.79
C LEU A 10 19.57 13.91 -21.37
N LEU A 11 20.48 14.67 -22.01
CA LEU A 11 20.12 15.93 -22.66
C LEU A 11 19.10 15.73 -23.78
N ASN A 12 19.28 14.72 -24.63
CA ASN A 12 18.31 14.39 -25.68
C ASN A 12 16.93 14.02 -25.11
N LEU A 13 16.92 13.28 -23.99
CA LEU A 13 15.65 12.91 -23.31
C LEU A 13 14.99 14.12 -22.65
N VAL A 14 15.76 15.08 -22.12
CA VAL A 14 15.22 16.35 -21.60
C VAL A 14 14.58 17.15 -22.72
N GLU A 15 15.22 17.27 -23.88
CA GLU A 15 14.66 17.96 -25.05
C GLU A 15 13.35 17.32 -25.55
N GLN A 16 13.26 15.99 -25.54
CA GLN A 16 12.03 15.28 -25.87
C GLN A 16 10.93 15.54 -24.84
N PHE A 17 11.27 15.47 -23.56
CA PHE A 17 10.34 15.77 -22.47
C PHE A 17 9.78 17.19 -22.57
N GLU A 18 10.62 18.19 -22.91
CA GLU A 18 10.19 19.57 -23.15
C GLU A 18 9.20 19.68 -24.31
N LYS A 19 9.47 19.00 -25.42
CA LYS A 19 8.59 18.99 -26.59
C LYS A 19 7.23 18.36 -26.32
N ASP A 20 7.24 17.24 -25.58
CA ASP A 20 6.01 16.51 -25.26
C ASP A 20 5.16 17.21 -24.20
N ASN A 21 5.75 18.09 -23.38
CA ASN A 21 5.10 18.79 -22.28
C ASN A 21 5.16 20.32 -22.38
N ALA A 22 5.09 20.87 -23.58
CA ALA A 22 5.28 22.30 -23.86
C ALA A 22 4.37 23.28 -23.08
N SER A 23 3.29 22.79 -22.42
CA SER A 23 2.36 23.56 -21.60
C SER A 23 2.43 23.23 -20.10
N ALA A 24 3.23 22.24 -19.67
CA ALA A 24 3.29 21.81 -18.29
C ALA A 24 4.55 22.33 -17.57
N LYS A 25 4.43 22.62 -16.26
CA LYS A 25 5.56 23.05 -15.44
C LYS A 25 6.61 21.94 -15.36
N MET A 26 7.79 22.19 -15.90
CA MET A 26 8.92 21.27 -15.85
C MET A 26 9.29 20.93 -14.40
N SER A 27 9.37 19.65 -14.08
CA SER A 27 9.78 19.17 -12.77
C SER A 27 10.64 17.91 -12.88
N ILE A 28 11.56 17.71 -11.94
CA ILE A 28 12.39 16.49 -11.87
C ILE A 28 11.50 15.25 -11.74
N GLN A 29 10.40 15.33 -10.98
CA GLN A 29 9.44 14.24 -10.81
C GLN A 29 8.73 13.88 -12.12
N GLY A 30 8.31 14.91 -12.89
CA GLY A 30 7.71 14.72 -14.21
C GLY A 30 8.71 14.10 -15.20
N PHE A 31 9.95 14.58 -15.18
CA PHE A 31 11.02 14.02 -16.01
C PHE A 31 11.36 12.57 -15.62
N ALA A 32 11.39 12.24 -14.32
CA ALA A 32 11.59 10.86 -13.87
C ALA A 32 10.47 9.92 -14.38
N GLY A 33 9.21 10.35 -14.33
CA GLY A 33 8.09 9.61 -14.91
C GLY A 33 8.21 9.44 -16.44
N PHE A 34 8.63 10.48 -17.15
CA PHE A 34 8.92 10.41 -18.58
C PHE A 34 10.04 9.41 -18.89
N LEU A 35 11.13 9.39 -18.09
CA LEU A 35 12.23 8.44 -18.26
C LEU A 35 11.78 7.00 -18.11
N VAL A 36 10.97 6.69 -17.07
CA VAL A 36 10.40 5.35 -16.87
C VAL A 36 9.61 4.94 -18.10
N ASN A 37 8.71 5.80 -18.58
CA ASN A 37 7.90 5.55 -19.78
C ASN A 37 8.72 5.36 -21.05
N HIS A 38 9.86 6.08 -21.16
CA HIS A 38 10.71 6.02 -22.34
C HIS A 38 11.57 4.74 -22.35
N LEU A 39 12.08 4.34 -21.19
CA LEU A 39 12.85 3.11 -21.03
C LEU A 39 11.99 1.85 -21.20
N GLU A 40 10.71 1.93 -20.83
CA GLU A 40 9.76 0.82 -21.05
C GLU A 40 9.41 0.60 -22.52
N LYS A 41 9.48 1.64 -23.37
CA LYS A 41 9.28 1.48 -24.82
C LYS A 41 10.41 0.69 -25.49
N ASP A 42 11.61 0.75 -24.92
CA ASP A 42 12.78 0.02 -25.41
C ASP A 42 12.94 -1.39 -24.80
N THR A 43 12.14 -1.70 -23.77
CA THR A 43 12.11 -3.02 -23.13
C THR A 43 10.84 -3.76 -23.53
N PRO A 44 10.91 -4.99 -24.09
CA PRO A 44 9.74 -5.77 -24.46
C PRO A 44 8.85 -6.19 -23.29
N ALA A 45 9.13 -5.71 -22.07
CA ALA A 45 8.37 -5.98 -20.85
C ALA A 45 7.10 -5.09 -20.71
N ALA A 46 6.93 -4.07 -21.56
CA ALA A 46 5.70 -3.27 -21.56
C ALA A 46 4.56 -4.14 -22.06
N ALA A 47 3.73 -4.58 -21.13
CA ALA A 47 2.44 -5.21 -21.36
C ALA A 47 2.47 -6.56 -22.07
N ALA A 48 3.24 -7.52 -21.56
CA ALA A 48 2.85 -8.91 -21.78
C ALA A 48 1.40 -9.05 -21.27
N PRO A 49 0.46 -9.52 -22.12
CA PRO A 49 -0.92 -9.65 -21.70
C PRO A 49 -0.98 -10.48 -20.43
N ASP A 50 -1.72 -9.99 -19.44
CA ASP A 50 -1.88 -10.72 -18.18
C ASP A 50 -2.44 -12.10 -18.48
N ILE A 51 -1.66 -13.15 -18.23
CA ILE A 51 -2.01 -14.55 -18.54
C ILE A 51 -3.31 -15.00 -17.85
N ARG A 52 -3.79 -14.24 -16.87
CA ARG A 52 -5.05 -14.51 -16.17
C ARG A 52 -6.27 -14.18 -17.02
N PHE A 53 -6.11 -13.31 -18.04
CA PHE A 53 -7.19 -12.94 -18.96
C PHE A 53 -7.12 -13.77 -20.24
N GLY A 54 -8.28 -14.27 -20.66
CA GLY A 54 -8.42 -14.93 -21.97
C GLY A 54 -8.30 -13.90 -23.12
N LYS A 55 -8.30 -14.41 -24.34
CA LYS A 55 -8.22 -13.59 -25.56
C LYS A 55 -9.57 -13.07 -26.06
N ASN A 56 -10.68 -13.53 -25.46
CA ASN A 56 -12.04 -13.13 -25.81
C ASN A 56 -12.37 -11.78 -25.17
N GLU A 57 -13.42 -11.10 -25.68
CA GLU A 57 -13.89 -9.82 -25.17
C GLU A 57 -12.84 -8.70 -25.23
N LYS A 58 -12.46 -8.33 -26.45
CA LYS A 58 -11.44 -7.30 -26.72
C LYS A 58 -11.73 -5.99 -25.99
N GLN A 59 -12.98 -5.54 -25.96
CA GLN A 59 -13.36 -4.32 -25.26
C GLN A 59 -13.07 -4.38 -23.76
N ALA A 60 -13.29 -5.52 -23.11
CA ALA A 60 -12.98 -5.72 -21.71
C ALA A 60 -11.46 -5.70 -21.46
N GLN A 61 -10.68 -6.24 -22.41
CA GLN A 61 -9.22 -6.19 -22.35
C GLN A 61 -8.72 -4.74 -22.49
N ASP A 62 -9.22 -4.00 -23.48
CA ASP A 62 -8.84 -2.59 -23.70
C ASP A 62 -9.11 -1.73 -22.45
N LEU A 63 -10.25 -1.93 -21.77
CA LEU A 63 -10.55 -1.28 -20.50
C LEU A 63 -9.60 -1.70 -19.37
N ALA A 64 -9.27 -2.99 -19.29
CA ALA A 64 -8.39 -3.51 -18.25
C ALA A 64 -6.92 -3.04 -18.40
N TYR A 65 -6.52 -2.66 -19.61
CA TYR A 65 -5.18 -2.16 -19.91
C TYR A 65 -5.05 -0.63 -19.83
N GLN A 66 -6.12 0.12 -19.58
CA GLN A 66 -5.99 1.52 -19.20
C GLN A 66 -5.11 1.63 -17.94
N ILE A 67 -4.26 2.64 -17.88
CA ILE A 67 -3.22 2.77 -16.84
C ILE A 67 -3.82 2.68 -15.44
N ASP A 68 -4.84 3.47 -15.13
CA ASP A 68 -5.45 3.50 -13.80
C ASP A 68 -6.11 2.16 -13.44
N ASN A 69 -6.82 1.54 -14.39
CA ASN A 69 -7.44 0.23 -14.18
C ASN A 69 -6.39 -0.86 -13.99
N SER A 70 -5.28 -0.78 -14.72
CA SER A 70 -4.15 -1.70 -14.58
C SER A 70 -3.49 -1.58 -13.22
N ILE A 71 -3.22 -0.35 -12.77
CA ILE A 71 -2.67 -0.06 -11.44
C ILE A 71 -3.63 -0.58 -10.35
N ALA A 72 -4.92 -0.25 -10.43
CA ALA A 72 -5.92 -0.72 -9.46
C ALA A 72 -5.98 -2.25 -9.38
N ARG A 73 -5.94 -2.93 -10.52
CA ARG A 73 -5.88 -4.40 -10.60
C ARG A 73 -4.62 -4.96 -9.94
N LEU A 74 -3.46 -4.35 -10.19
CA LEU A 74 -2.19 -4.76 -9.59
C LEU A 74 -2.23 -4.60 -8.07
N PHE A 75 -2.79 -3.51 -7.53
CA PHE A 75 -2.99 -3.35 -6.09
C PHE A 75 -3.82 -4.49 -5.49
N ILE A 76 -4.91 -4.90 -6.15
CA ILE A 76 -5.74 -6.02 -5.70
C ILE A 76 -4.93 -7.32 -5.64
N TYR A 77 -4.15 -7.63 -6.68
CA TYR A 77 -3.34 -8.85 -6.69
C TYR A 77 -2.19 -8.80 -5.70
N MET A 78 -1.46 -7.67 -5.64
CA MET A 78 -0.36 -7.50 -4.70
C MET A 78 -0.83 -7.60 -3.26
N SER A 79 -1.99 -7.03 -2.92
CA SER A 79 -2.62 -7.19 -1.61
C SER A 79 -2.88 -8.68 -1.25
N ARG A 80 -3.36 -9.47 -2.21
CA ARG A 80 -3.60 -10.91 -2.00
C ARG A 80 -2.29 -11.69 -1.79
N TYR A 81 -1.26 -11.42 -2.59
CA TYR A 81 0.06 -12.02 -2.40
C TYR A 81 0.66 -11.64 -1.04
N ALA A 82 0.66 -10.36 -0.70
CA ALA A 82 1.16 -9.87 0.58
C ALA A 82 0.46 -10.56 1.76
N LYS A 83 -0.88 -10.60 1.77
CA LYS A 83 -1.65 -11.31 2.81
C LYS A 83 -1.32 -12.79 2.89
N SER A 84 -1.09 -13.45 1.75
CA SER A 84 -0.71 -14.87 1.71
C SER A 84 0.69 -15.11 2.33
N TYR A 85 1.65 -14.23 2.05
CA TYR A 85 3.00 -14.34 2.62
C TYR A 85 3.01 -14.02 4.11
N VAL A 86 2.31 -12.95 4.52
CA VAL A 86 2.15 -12.62 5.95
C VAL A 86 1.53 -13.79 6.71
N LYS A 87 0.47 -14.42 6.18
CA LYS A 87 -0.14 -15.58 6.82
C LYS A 87 0.86 -16.73 7.05
N LYS A 88 1.78 -16.95 6.10
CA LYS A 88 2.83 -17.98 6.25
C LYS A 88 3.86 -17.59 7.28
N ALA A 89 4.26 -16.33 7.35
CA ALA A 89 5.20 -15.84 8.36
C ALA A 89 4.60 -15.85 9.78
N LEU A 90 3.28 -15.80 9.90
CA LEU A 90 2.58 -15.92 11.19
C LEU A 90 2.33 -17.37 11.64
N ASP A 91 2.68 -18.36 10.82
CA ASP A 91 2.47 -19.78 11.16
C ASP A 91 3.18 -20.16 12.46
N GLY A 92 2.54 -20.97 13.29
CA GLY A 92 3.04 -21.30 14.62
C GLY A 92 2.93 -20.19 15.67
N THR A 93 2.25 -19.09 15.36
CA THR A 93 1.92 -18.01 16.31
C THR A 93 0.41 -17.90 16.55
N PRO A 94 -0.05 -17.21 17.61
CA PRO A 94 -1.46 -16.92 17.83
C PRO A 94 -2.08 -15.96 16.80
N LEU A 95 -1.26 -15.25 16.01
CA LEU A 95 -1.71 -14.31 15.00
C LEU A 95 -2.19 -15.06 13.75
N GLN A 96 -3.35 -14.69 13.22
CA GLN A 96 -3.98 -15.41 12.12
C GLN A 96 -3.96 -14.63 10.79
N THR A 97 -3.89 -13.31 10.88
CA THR A 97 -4.03 -12.42 9.73
C THR A 97 -3.04 -11.25 9.79
N ALA A 98 -2.84 -10.60 8.63
CA ALA A 98 -2.05 -9.38 8.56
C ALA A 98 -2.62 -8.28 9.48
N GLU A 99 -3.94 -8.25 9.62
CA GLU A 99 -4.64 -7.29 10.46
C GLU A 99 -4.34 -7.51 11.95
N ASP A 100 -4.16 -8.75 12.41
CA ASP A 100 -3.73 -9.05 13.79
C ASP A 100 -2.34 -8.46 14.04
N PHE A 101 -1.40 -8.68 13.10
CA PHE A 101 -0.03 -8.16 13.18
C PHE A 101 -0.01 -6.62 13.19
N THR A 102 -0.71 -5.97 12.25
CA THR A 102 -0.72 -4.52 12.15
C THR A 102 -1.41 -3.86 13.35
N CYS A 103 -2.45 -4.46 13.93
CA CYS A 103 -3.04 -4.01 15.18
C CYS A 103 -2.01 -3.97 16.33
N LEU A 104 -1.24 -5.04 16.51
CA LEU A 104 -0.20 -5.08 17.54
C LEU A 104 0.92 -4.07 17.26
N ALA A 105 1.32 -3.90 15.98
CA ALA A 105 2.34 -2.94 15.59
C ALA A 105 1.90 -1.49 15.90
N ILE A 106 0.64 -1.14 15.66
CA ILE A 106 0.08 0.16 16.02
C ILE A 106 0.08 0.32 17.54
N LEU A 107 -0.41 -0.68 18.29
CA LEU A 107 -0.45 -0.63 19.75
C LEU A 107 0.94 -0.56 20.40
N LEU A 108 1.97 -1.15 19.77
CA LEU A 108 3.35 -1.08 20.26
C LEU A 108 3.87 0.35 20.36
N THR A 109 3.40 1.24 19.50
CA THR A 109 3.86 2.63 19.41
C THR A 109 2.98 3.62 20.19
N HIS A 110 1.98 3.14 20.92
CA HIS A 110 1.06 3.95 21.72
C HIS A 110 0.93 3.38 23.13
N ASP A 111 0.86 4.25 24.14
CA ASP A 111 0.63 3.80 25.51
C ASP A 111 -0.71 3.08 25.65
N ASN A 112 -1.74 3.64 25.06
CA ASN A 112 -3.08 3.06 24.94
C ASN A 112 -3.92 3.87 23.94
N MET A 113 -5.03 3.26 23.48
CA MET A 113 -5.99 3.95 22.61
C MET A 113 -7.40 3.36 22.75
N SER A 114 -8.41 3.99 22.18
CA SER A 114 -9.74 3.39 22.09
C SER A 114 -9.77 2.28 21.03
N LYS A 115 -10.73 1.36 21.15
CA LYS A 115 -10.95 0.34 20.11
C LYS A 115 -11.30 0.97 18.76
N GLY A 116 -12.07 2.06 18.77
CA GLY A 116 -12.44 2.78 17.55
C GLY A 116 -11.23 3.39 16.86
N ASP A 117 -10.32 4.01 17.60
CA ASP A 117 -9.09 4.59 17.04
C ASP A 117 -8.19 3.51 16.42
N LEU A 118 -8.05 2.36 17.09
CA LEU A 118 -7.25 1.26 16.53
C LEU A 118 -7.87 0.74 15.21
N ILE A 119 -9.18 0.54 15.18
CA ILE A 119 -9.89 0.08 13.99
C ILE A 119 -9.72 1.07 12.83
N SER A 120 -9.88 2.37 13.10
CA SER A 120 -9.70 3.44 12.10
C SER A 120 -8.27 3.49 11.59
N ARG A 121 -7.27 3.51 12.48
CA ARG A 121 -5.84 3.55 12.11
C ARG A 121 -5.39 2.30 11.34
N ASN A 122 -6.02 1.17 11.60
CA ASN A 122 -5.75 -0.08 10.88
C ASN A 122 -6.60 -0.23 9.60
N LEU A 123 -7.31 0.83 9.19
CA LEU A 123 -8.14 0.90 7.98
C LEU A 123 -9.14 -0.26 7.87
N GLN A 124 -9.74 -0.65 9.01
CA GLN A 124 -10.65 -1.78 9.08
C GLN A 124 -12.12 -1.32 9.21
N GLU A 125 -13.01 -2.14 8.68
CA GLU A 125 -14.42 -2.05 9.01
C GLU A 125 -14.67 -2.41 10.48
N LYS A 126 -15.63 -1.74 11.13
CA LYS A 126 -15.90 -1.88 12.56
C LYS A 126 -16.11 -3.34 13.00
N THR A 127 -16.85 -4.12 12.22
CA THR A 127 -17.14 -5.52 12.53
C THR A 127 -15.86 -6.36 12.50
N SER A 128 -15.09 -6.28 11.41
CA SER A 128 -13.84 -7.02 11.24
C SER A 128 -12.79 -6.63 12.27
N GLY A 129 -12.62 -5.32 12.52
CA GLY A 129 -11.65 -4.83 13.50
C GLY A 129 -12.02 -5.22 14.94
N THR A 130 -13.30 -5.25 15.28
CA THR A 130 -13.76 -5.74 16.60
C THR A 130 -13.42 -7.21 16.78
N GLU A 131 -13.56 -8.02 15.76
CA GLU A 131 -13.21 -9.45 15.80
C GLU A 131 -11.70 -9.67 15.94
N VAL A 132 -10.89 -8.90 15.21
CA VAL A 132 -9.42 -8.88 15.37
C VAL A 132 -9.06 -8.57 16.83
N ILE A 133 -9.57 -7.47 17.38
CA ILE A 133 -9.27 -7.08 18.76
C ILE A 133 -9.70 -8.17 19.76
N ARG A 134 -10.86 -8.79 19.53
CA ARG A 134 -11.34 -9.90 20.38
C ARG A 134 -10.39 -11.09 20.38
N ARG A 135 -9.86 -11.49 19.21
CA ARG A 135 -8.86 -12.56 19.11
C ARG A 135 -7.57 -12.22 19.85
N LEU A 136 -7.09 -11.00 19.69
CA LEU A 136 -5.85 -10.55 20.36
C LEU A 136 -5.99 -10.52 21.88
N ILE A 137 -7.17 -10.13 22.40
CA ILE A 137 -7.48 -10.17 23.84
C ILE A 137 -7.54 -11.63 24.32
N ASN A 138 -8.22 -12.50 23.59
CA ASN A 138 -8.34 -13.92 23.95
C ASN A 138 -6.99 -14.66 23.95
N ALA A 139 -6.04 -14.18 23.14
CA ALA A 139 -4.67 -14.69 23.10
C ALA A 139 -3.73 -14.02 24.11
N ASP A 140 -4.23 -13.18 25.02
CA ASP A 140 -3.46 -12.43 26.02
C ASP A 140 -2.38 -11.51 25.41
N LEU A 141 -2.58 -11.05 24.17
CA LEU A 141 -1.68 -10.15 23.47
C LEU A 141 -2.06 -8.68 23.63
N VAL A 142 -3.33 -8.42 23.95
CA VAL A 142 -3.93 -7.10 24.18
C VAL A 142 -4.75 -7.14 25.46
N MET A 143 -4.57 -6.13 26.30
CA MET A 143 -5.40 -5.91 27.48
C MET A 143 -6.41 -4.81 27.21
N GLN A 144 -7.56 -4.85 27.93
CA GLN A 144 -8.60 -3.83 27.86
C GLN A 144 -9.09 -3.47 29.26
N TRP A 145 -9.53 -2.20 29.41
CA TRP A 145 -10.17 -1.68 30.62
C TRP A 145 -11.19 -0.61 30.26
N ASP A 146 -11.98 -0.19 31.25
CA ASP A 146 -12.95 0.89 31.06
C ASP A 146 -12.24 2.24 30.88
N ASP A 147 -12.75 3.09 30.01
CA ASP A 147 -12.24 4.45 29.85
C ASP A 147 -12.77 5.33 31.00
N ASP A 148 -11.87 5.94 31.75
CA ASP A 148 -12.23 6.81 32.87
C ASP A 148 -13.01 8.07 32.43
N LYS A 149 -12.85 8.48 31.15
CA LYS A 149 -13.48 9.68 30.59
C LYS A 149 -14.79 9.39 29.88
N ASP A 150 -14.93 8.18 29.30
CA ASP A 150 -16.13 7.73 28.60
C ASP A 150 -16.57 6.39 29.16
N LYS A 151 -17.59 6.39 30.03
CA LYS A 151 -18.14 5.18 30.67
C LYS A 151 -18.61 4.11 29.68
N ARG A 152 -18.81 4.44 28.42
CA ARG A 152 -19.17 3.48 27.33
C ARG A 152 -17.95 3.05 26.53
N GLY A 153 -16.83 3.72 26.70
CA GLY A 153 -15.58 3.47 26.02
C GLY A 153 -14.75 2.37 26.67
N LYS A 154 -13.95 1.70 25.86
CA LYS A 154 -12.89 0.78 26.33
C LYS A 154 -11.55 1.27 25.80
N ARG A 155 -10.55 1.28 26.68
CA ARG A 155 -9.15 1.49 26.32
C ARG A 155 -8.48 0.14 26.14
N ILE A 156 -7.51 0.11 25.25
CA ILE A 156 -6.72 -1.08 24.96
C ILE A 156 -5.23 -0.73 24.87
N SER A 157 -4.38 -1.65 25.24
CA SER A 157 -2.94 -1.60 25.02
C SER A 157 -2.36 -2.97 24.76
N ILE A 158 -1.17 -3.02 24.21
CA ILE A 158 -0.41 -4.25 24.04
C ILE A 158 0.06 -4.77 25.42
N THR A 159 -0.02 -6.08 25.64
CA THR A 159 0.57 -6.73 26.82
C THR A 159 2.07 -6.95 26.64
N GLU A 160 2.79 -7.33 27.70
CA GLU A 160 4.19 -7.73 27.57
C GLU A 160 4.33 -8.98 26.71
N THR A 161 3.42 -9.93 26.83
CA THR A 161 3.35 -11.13 25.95
C THR A 161 3.19 -10.74 24.48
N GLY A 162 2.28 -9.80 24.19
CA GLY A 162 2.07 -9.28 22.85
C GLY A 162 3.30 -8.56 22.29
N ARG A 163 3.98 -7.78 23.12
CA ARG A 163 5.23 -7.10 22.76
C ARG A 163 6.35 -8.08 22.38
N GLN A 164 6.58 -9.07 23.22
CA GLN A 164 7.61 -10.09 22.98
C GLN A 164 7.33 -10.90 21.72
N LEU A 165 6.07 -11.31 21.52
CA LEU A 165 5.65 -11.99 20.31
C LEU A 165 5.92 -11.12 19.07
N LEU A 166 5.54 -9.85 19.11
CA LEU A 166 5.69 -8.96 17.97
C LEU A 166 7.15 -8.76 17.56
N TYR A 167 8.07 -8.59 18.54
CA TYR A 167 9.51 -8.52 18.26
C TYR A 167 10.04 -9.79 17.62
N LYS A 168 9.55 -10.96 18.01
CA LYS A 168 9.92 -12.23 17.38
C LYS A 168 9.43 -12.29 15.93
N VAL A 169 8.20 -11.86 15.68
CA VAL A 169 7.56 -11.89 14.35
C VAL A 169 8.17 -10.87 13.38
N PHE A 170 8.75 -9.76 13.85
CA PHE A 170 9.40 -8.78 12.98
C PHE A 170 10.49 -9.40 12.09
N GLY A 171 11.27 -10.36 12.60
CA GLY A 171 12.27 -11.05 11.79
C GLY A 171 11.65 -11.82 10.61
N ASP A 172 10.52 -12.48 10.81
CA ASP A 172 9.80 -13.19 9.75
C ASP A 172 9.16 -12.19 8.76
N MET A 173 8.71 -11.02 9.25
CA MET A 173 8.17 -9.96 8.40
C MET A 173 9.22 -9.31 7.49
N ASP A 174 10.48 -9.27 7.89
CA ASP A 174 11.58 -8.80 7.01
C ASP A 174 11.70 -9.70 5.78
N HIS A 175 11.56 -11.01 5.93
CA HIS A 175 11.52 -11.94 4.79
C HIS A 175 10.30 -11.71 3.90
N VAL A 176 9.13 -11.45 4.48
CA VAL A 176 7.93 -11.08 3.72
C VAL A 176 8.17 -9.82 2.90
N GLY A 177 8.77 -8.80 3.49
CA GLY A 177 9.12 -7.55 2.78
C GLY A 177 10.04 -7.80 1.58
N GLN A 178 11.06 -8.62 1.75
CA GLN A 178 11.98 -9.01 0.66
C GLN A 178 11.25 -9.76 -0.46
N ILE A 179 10.37 -10.70 -0.13
CA ILE A 179 9.58 -11.46 -1.11
C ILE A 179 8.60 -10.55 -1.87
N ILE A 180 7.94 -9.62 -1.18
CA ILE A 180 7.00 -8.68 -1.81
C ILE A 180 7.70 -7.78 -2.82
N THR A 181 8.90 -7.32 -2.50
CA THR A 181 9.69 -6.46 -3.40
C THR A 181 10.43 -7.24 -4.50
N GLY A 182 10.52 -8.56 -4.38
CA GLY A 182 11.04 -9.46 -5.41
C GLY A 182 12.40 -9.03 -5.97
N ASP A 183 12.51 -9.06 -7.29
CA ASP A 183 13.76 -8.80 -8.03
C ASP A 183 14.04 -7.31 -8.26
N LEU A 184 13.26 -6.40 -7.65
CA LEU A 184 13.51 -4.97 -7.80
C LEU A 184 14.89 -4.59 -7.26
N SER A 185 15.64 -3.84 -8.06
CA SER A 185 16.87 -3.19 -7.65
C SER A 185 16.61 -2.16 -6.53
N LEU A 186 17.65 -1.73 -5.82
CA LEU A 186 17.50 -0.71 -4.79
C LEU A 186 16.89 0.59 -5.34
N SER A 187 17.28 1.02 -6.53
CA SER A 187 16.74 2.23 -7.18
C SER A 187 15.24 2.09 -7.47
N GLU A 188 14.80 0.94 -8.00
CA GLU A 188 13.39 0.67 -8.26
C GLU A 188 12.58 0.58 -6.95
N LYS A 189 13.13 -0.02 -5.90
CA LYS A 189 12.50 -0.04 -4.56
C LYS A 189 12.29 1.36 -4.01
N LEU A 190 13.27 2.26 -4.16
CA LEU A 190 13.16 3.65 -3.71
C LEU A 190 12.09 4.43 -4.49
N VAL A 191 12.03 4.25 -5.82
CA VAL A 191 10.98 4.86 -6.66
C VAL A 191 9.59 4.33 -6.27
N LEU A 192 9.45 3.01 -6.16
CA LEU A 192 8.20 2.38 -5.75
C LEU A 192 7.75 2.87 -4.36
N GLN A 193 8.66 2.91 -3.39
CA GLN A 193 8.39 3.43 -2.05
C GLN A 193 7.86 4.86 -2.10
N HIS A 194 8.53 5.74 -2.85
CA HIS A 194 8.09 7.14 -3.01
C HIS A 194 6.68 7.25 -3.59
N LEU A 195 6.38 6.49 -4.64
CA LEU A 195 5.07 6.50 -5.27
C LEU A 195 3.98 5.93 -4.35
N LEU A 196 4.27 4.84 -3.65
CA LEU A 196 3.34 4.24 -2.68
C LEU A 196 3.07 5.18 -1.50
N GLN A 197 4.08 5.88 -0.96
CA GLN A 197 3.91 6.86 0.10
C GLN A 197 3.04 8.04 -0.36
N LYS A 198 3.21 8.51 -1.60
CA LYS A 198 2.38 9.57 -2.17
C LYS A 198 0.92 9.15 -2.28
N LEU A 199 0.65 7.92 -2.74
CA LEU A 199 -0.70 7.37 -2.81
C LEU A 199 -1.30 7.14 -1.42
N GLU A 200 -0.53 6.59 -0.51
CA GLU A 200 -0.94 6.34 0.88
C GLU A 200 -1.36 7.65 1.56
N SER A 201 -0.54 8.68 1.49
CA SER A 201 -0.86 10.00 2.07
C SER A 201 -2.14 10.60 1.49
N PHE A 202 -2.34 10.47 0.17
CA PHE A 202 -3.59 10.89 -0.49
C PHE A 202 -4.80 10.13 0.06
N HIS A 203 -4.73 8.80 0.10
CA HIS A 203 -5.86 7.97 0.53
C HIS A 203 -6.13 8.08 2.04
N TYR A 204 -5.08 8.21 2.85
CA TYR A 204 -5.22 8.41 4.29
C TYR A 204 -5.97 9.71 4.61
N GLN A 205 -5.68 10.80 3.89
CA GLN A 205 -6.41 12.06 4.02
C GLN A 205 -7.89 11.90 3.68
N GLN A 206 -8.22 11.18 2.58
CA GLN A 206 -9.62 10.93 2.21
C GLN A 206 -10.34 10.05 3.25
N HIS A 207 -9.65 9.08 3.82
CA HIS A 207 -10.17 8.22 4.88
C HIS A 207 -10.48 9.01 6.16
N GLU A 208 -9.56 9.85 6.64
CA GLU A 208 -9.75 10.69 7.82
C GLU A 208 -10.91 11.68 7.64
N GLN A 209 -11.04 12.27 6.45
CA GLN A 209 -12.11 13.20 6.11
C GLN A 209 -13.43 12.51 5.76
N LYS A 210 -13.44 11.18 5.63
CA LYS A 210 -14.59 10.39 5.18
C LYS A 210 -15.19 10.92 3.86
N THR A 211 -14.34 11.32 2.95
CA THR A 211 -14.75 11.96 1.69
C THR A 211 -15.53 11.01 0.78
N ILE A 212 -15.17 9.72 0.80
CA ILE A 212 -15.78 8.69 -0.04
C ILE A 212 -16.43 7.64 0.86
N THR A 213 -17.75 7.76 1.06
CA THR A 213 -18.55 6.85 1.90
C THR A 213 -19.65 6.13 1.12
N SER A 214 -19.93 6.59 -0.10
CA SER A 214 -20.97 6.07 -0.97
C SER A 214 -20.52 6.00 -2.43
N LYS A 215 -21.30 5.30 -3.26
CA LYS A 215 -21.08 5.29 -4.72
C LYS A 215 -21.24 6.69 -5.34
N ALA A 216 -22.11 7.53 -4.80
CA ALA A 216 -22.30 8.88 -5.26
C ALA A 216 -21.04 9.73 -5.00
N ASP A 217 -20.48 9.66 -3.81
CA ASP A 217 -19.25 10.36 -3.42
C ASP A 217 -18.08 9.93 -4.32
N LEU A 218 -17.97 8.63 -4.63
CA LEU A 218 -16.93 8.13 -5.54
C LEU A 218 -17.03 8.77 -6.92
N LEU A 219 -18.24 8.88 -7.49
CA LEU A 219 -18.46 9.48 -8.79
C LEU A 219 -18.19 11.01 -8.81
N GLU A 220 -18.55 11.70 -7.72
CA GLU A 220 -18.32 13.13 -7.58
C GLU A 220 -16.82 13.42 -7.39
N PHE A 221 -16.18 12.70 -6.51
CA PHE A 221 -14.76 12.84 -6.23
C PHE A 221 -13.90 12.60 -7.48
N THR A 222 -14.23 11.60 -8.30
CA THR A 222 -13.51 11.32 -9.54
C THR A 222 -13.53 12.52 -10.48
N LYS A 223 -14.64 13.26 -10.54
CA LYS A 223 -14.74 14.48 -11.37
C LYS A 223 -13.88 15.64 -10.86
N SER A 224 -13.57 15.65 -9.56
CA SER A 224 -12.77 16.72 -8.95
C SER A 224 -11.27 16.53 -9.12
N ILE A 225 -10.80 15.30 -9.44
CA ILE A 225 -9.40 14.96 -9.62
C ILE A 225 -9.01 14.70 -11.09
N ALA A 226 -9.99 14.71 -12.01
CA ALA A 226 -9.78 14.62 -13.46
C ALA A 226 -9.42 15.99 -14.02
#